data_c8529f012f7cfbb2dd6bb42477abe26f
#
_entry.id   c8529f012f7cfbb2dd6bb42477abe26f
#
_cell.length_a   1.000
_cell.length_b   1.000
_cell.length_c   1.000
_cell.angle_alpha   90.00
_cell.angle_beta   90.00
_cell.angle_gamma   90.00
#
_symmetry.space_group_name_H-M   'P 1'
#
loop_
_entity.id
_entity.type
_entity.pdbx_description
1 polymer ?
#
loop_
_entity_poly.entity_id
_entity_poly.type
_entity_poly.pdbx_seq_one_letter_code
_entity_poly.pdbx_strand_id
1 'polypeptide(L)'
;MNDKIIKAGFVMTESFIKESISNVIEQIECVNVEWNAIRSNKIKDYYLTCPVDILIAEYKKGSYDESLSIIRRIRDLSSKVKIVFFTDLKDYDSINTLLNKGANAFIAYSNNRKSIINAINKILLFGKEYICSELSHEIMKIRFTKEYNKTLKLTYSELRVVDYLCLGLKIEEISRLLHKSHKTISNQKLSAMQKLGVKTDIALYKKFNHID
;
A
#
# COMPACT_ATOMS: atom_id res chain seq x y z
N MET A 1 -27.65 -16.10 -9.40
CA MET A 1 -26.24 -16.09 -8.95
C MET A 1 -26.29 -16.32 -7.45
N ASN A 2 -25.59 -17.33 -6.93
CA ASN A 2 -25.51 -17.50 -5.47
C ASN A 2 -24.66 -16.34 -4.93
N ASP A 3 -25.31 -15.35 -4.35
CA ASP A 3 -24.63 -14.23 -3.69
C ASP A 3 -23.98 -14.77 -2.42
N LYS A 4 -22.71 -15.16 -2.56
CA LYS A 4 -21.93 -15.65 -1.43
C LYS A 4 -21.83 -14.53 -0.40
N ILE A 5 -22.37 -14.73 0.80
CA ILE A 5 -22.21 -13.82 1.92
C ILE A 5 -20.73 -13.77 2.30
N ILE A 6 -20.16 -12.58 2.31
CA ILE A 6 -18.78 -12.30 2.73
C ILE A 6 -18.77 -11.97 4.22
N LYS A 7 -17.99 -12.72 4.96
CA LYS A 7 -17.89 -12.59 6.41
C LYS A 7 -16.74 -11.68 6.80
N ALA A 8 -17.01 -10.64 7.58
CA ALA A 8 -16.02 -9.70 8.07
C ALA A 8 -15.77 -9.86 9.58
N GLY A 9 -14.50 -9.84 9.97
CA GLY A 9 -14.07 -9.76 11.36
C GLY A 9 -13.35 -8.45 11.64
N PHE A 10 -13.48 -7.93 12.85
CA PHE A 10 -12.79 -6.71 13.27
C PHE A 10 -11.76 -6.99 14.36
N VAL A 11 -10.65 -6.26 14.32
CA VAL A 11 -9.66 -6.16 15.41
C VAL A 11 -9.40 -4.69 15.67
N MET A 12 -10.30 -4.09 16.47
CA MET A 12 -10.30 -2.65 16.74
C MET A 12 -10.68 -2.37 18.18
N THR A 13 -9.97 -1.42 18.80
CA THR A 13 -10.18 -1.03 20.22
C THR A 13 -11.12 0.16 20.36
N GLU A 14 -11.10 1.11 19.43
CA GLU A 14 -11.88 2.34 19.48
C GLU A 14 -13.32 2.10 19.04
N SER A 15 -14.27 2.26 19.97
CA SER A 15 -15.70 1.99 19.70
C SER A 15 -16.28 2.89 18.61
N PHE A 16 -16.01 4.20 18.65
CA PHE A 16 -16.57 5.16 17.70
C PHE A 16 -16.06 4.95 16.26
N ILE A 17 -14.74 4.81 16.10
CA ILE A 17 -14.13 4.55 14.78
C ILE A 17 -14.61 3.20 14.24
N LYS A 18 -14.65 2.19 15.08
CA LYS A 18 -15.15 0.87 14.73
C LYS A 18 -16.59 0.93 14.23
N GLU A 19 -17.49 1.59 14.95
CA GLU A 19 -18.89 1.75 14.56
C GLU A 19 -19.02 2.47 13.22
N SER A 20 -18.25 3.54 13.03
CA SER A 20 -18.25 4.28 11.78
C SER A 20 -17.81 3.41 10.58
N ILE A 21 -16.75 2.61 10.75
CA ILE A 21 -16.27 1.70 9.72
C ILE A 21 -17.25 0.53 9.52
N SER A 22 -17.78 -0.06 10.61
CA SER A 22 -18.77 -1.14 10.53
C SER A 22 -19.99 -0.70 9.73
N ASN A 23 -20.54 0.47 10.02
CA ASN A 23 -21.64 1.05 9.26
C ASN A 23 -21.38 1.25 7.77
N VAL A 24 -20.13 1.53 7.40
CA VAL A 24 -19.72 1.62 5.99
C VAL A 24 -19.60 0.24 5.35
N ILE A 25 -19.03 -0.73 6.07
CA ILE A 25 -18.81 -2.09 5.59
C ILE A 25 -20.13 -2.84 5.41
N GLU A 26 -21.07 -2.70 6.35
CA GLU A 26 -22.40 -3.31 6.30
C GLU A 26 -23.28 -2.81 5.16
N GLN A 27 -22.90 -1.71 4.52
CA GLN A 27 -23.58 -1.22 3.31
C GLN A 27 -23.03 -1.82 2.01
N ILE A 28 -21.97 -2.60 2.10
CA ILE A 28 -21.47 -3.38 0.97
C ILE A 28 -22.40 -4.59 0.82
N GLU A 29 -23.02 -4.75 -0.33
CA GLU A 29 -23.89 -5.87 -0.61
C GLU A 29 -23.19 -7.20 -0.27
N CYS A 30 -23.91 -8.08 0.40
CA CYS A 30 -23.43 -9.40 0.80
C CYS A 30 -22.27 -9.43 1.82
N VAL A 31 -22.00 -8.35 2.57
CA VAL A 31 -21.00 -8.35 3.65
C VAL A 31 -21.69 -8.34 5.01
N ASN A 32 -21.37 -9.32 5.85
CA ASN A 32 -21.83 -9.40 7.24
C ASN A 32 -20.66 -9.27 8.20
N VAL A 33 -20.82 -8.46 9.26
CA VAL A 33 -19.85 -8.37 10.35
C VAL A 33 -20.17 -9.47 11.37
N GLU A 34 -19.25 -10.44 11.52
CA GLU A 34 -19.50 -11.63 12.34
C GLU A 34 -18.98 -11.46 13.78
N TRP A 35 -17.84 -10.80 13.94
CA TRP A 35 -17.22 -10.64 15.26
C TRP A 35 -16.25 -9.45 15.34
N ASN A 36 -15.99 -9.06 16.59
CA ASN A 36 -14.98 -8.06 16.92
C ASN A 36 -14.06 -8.55 18.03
N ALA A 37 -12.77 -8.62 17.75
CA ALA A 37 -11.73 -8.87 18.73
C ALA A 37 -11.09 -7.54 19.17
N ILE A 38 -10.86 -7.36 20.46
CA ILE A 38 -10.19 -6.16 20.98
C ILE A 38 -8.67 -6.26 20.79
N ARG A 39 -8.12 -7.48 20.77
CA ARG A 39 -6.69 -7.76 20.66
C ARG A 39 -6.42 -8.97 19.77
N SER A 40 -5.23 -9.00 19.19
CA SER A 40 -4.81 -10.08 18.27
C SER A 40 -4.80 -11.47 18.90
N ASN A 41 -4.58 -11.60 20.21
CA ASN A 41 -4.53 -12.89 20.89
C ASN A 41 -5.87 -13.66 20.86
N LYS A 42 -6.98 -12.98 20.62
CA LYS A 42 -8.32 -13.57 20.51
C LYS A 42 -8.72 -13.96 19.08
N ILE A 43 -7.95 -13.58 18.08
CA ILE A 43 -8.26 -13.85 16.68
C ILE A 43 -8.47 -15.34 16.43
N LYS A 44 -7.60 -16.20 16.98
CA LYS A 44 -7.70 -17.65 16.77
C LYS A 44 -9.00 -18.21 17.27
N ASP A 45 -9.43 -17.81 18.47
CA ASP A 45 -10.66 -18.28 19.10
C ASP A 45 -11.88 -17.90 18.24
N TYR A 46 -11.97 -16.62 17.85
CA TYR A 46 -13.06 -16.13 16.99
C TYR A 46 -13.05 -16.76 15.60
N TYR A 47 -11.87 -16.87 14.97
CA TYR A 47 -11.76 -17.44 13.64
C TYR A 47 -12.15 -18.93 13.59
N LEU A 48 -11.77 -19.71 14.59
CA LEU A 48 -12.15 -21.13 14.66
C LEU A 48 -13.65 -21.32 14.89
N THR A 49 -14.30 -20.40 15.57
CA THR A 49 -15.76 -20.42 15.78
C THR A 49 -16.50 -19.93 14.55
N CYS A 50 -16.05 -18.85 13.94
CA CYS A 50 -16.64 -18.27 12.73
C CYS A 50 -15.55 -17.74 11.79
N PRO A 51 -15.11 -18.53 10.81
CA PRO A 51 -14.14 -18.10 9.79
C PRO A 51 -14.65 -16.90 8.99
N VAL A 52 -13.75 -15.94 8.71
CA VAL A 52 -14.05 -14.73 7.95
C VAL A 52 -13.30 -14.69 6.62
N ASP A 53 -13.85 -13.98 5.64
CA ASP A 53 -13.23 -13.74 4.34
C ASP A 53 -12.35 -12.48 4.36
N ILE A 54 -12.72 -11.50 5.21
CA ILE A 54 -11.97 -10.25 5.38
C ILE A 54 -11.79 -9.91 6.86
N LEU A 55 -10.59 -9.50 7.23
CA LEU A 55 -10.26 -8.96 8.55
C LEU A 55 -9.95 -7.49 8.44
N ILE A 56 -10.62 -6.68 9.24
CA ILE A 56 -10.46 -5.24 9.33
C ILE A 56 -9.82 -4.90 10.66
N ALA A 57 -8.69 -4.20 10.62
CA ALA A 57 -7.94 -3.83 11.80
C ALA A 57 -7.48 -2.37 11.73
N GLU A 58 -7.05 -1.82 12.85
CA GLU A 58 -6.45 -0.49 12.88
C GLU A 58 -4.92 -0.57 13.00
N TYR A 59 -4.24 0.38 12.35
CA TYR A 59 -2.81 0.60 12.50
C TYR A 59 -2.57 1.96 13.11
N LYS A 60 -2.11 1.98 14.38
CA LYS A 60 -1.86 3.19 15.18
C LYS A 60 -0.37 3.37 15.47
N LYS A 61 -0.01 4.55 15.93
CA LYS A 61 1.33 4.83 16.44
C LYS A 61 1.68 3.85 17.58
N GLY A 62 2.81 3.15 17.42
CA GLY A 62 3.27 2.15 18.38
C GLY A 62 2.60 0.77 18.28
N SER A 63 1.69 0.54 17.33
CA SER A 63 1.01 -0.75 17.16
C SER A 63 1.65 -1.68 16.11
N TYR A 64 2.88 -1.45 15.71
CA TYR A 64 3.55 -2.24 14.67
C TYR A 64 3.60 -3.73 15.02
N ASP A 65 4.03 -4.07 16.24
CA ASP A 65 4.14 -5.47 16.68
C ASP A 65 2.78 -6.15 16.79
N GLU A 66 1.76 -5.43 17.23
CA GLU A 66 0.37 -5.92 17.27
C GLU A 66 -0.15 -6.17 15.85
N SER A 67 0.07 -5.25 14.91
CA SER A 67 -0.31 -5.41 13.52
C SER A 67 0.41 -6.59 12.86
N LEU A 68 1.69 -6.78 13.16
CA LEU A 68 2.45 -7.94 12.71
C LEU A 68 1.92 -9.25 13.33
N SER A 69 1.52 -9.21 14.60
CA SER A 69 0.89 -10.35 15.30
C SER A 69 -0.46 -10.72 14.66
N ILE A 70 -1.29 -9.72 14.30
CA ILE A 70 -2.55 -9.92 13.55
C ILE A 70 -2.27 -10.66 12.24
N ILE A 71 -1.33 -10.18 11.45
CA ILE A 71 -0.99 -10.80 10.16
C ILE A 71 -0.54 -12.25 10.36
N ARG A 72 0.40 -12.50 11.26
CA ARG A 72 0.92 -13.85 11.52
C ARG A 72 -0.21 -14.81 11.92
N ARG A 73 -1.04 -14.44 12.92
CA ARG A 73 -2.13 -15.28 13.40
C ARG A 73 -3.15 -15.64 12.32
N ILE A 74 -3.49 -14.68 11.46
CA ILE A 74 -4.39 -14.96 10.33
C ILE A 74 -3.68 -15.82 9.28
N ARG A 75 -2.43 -15.56 8.95
CA ARG A 75 -1.70 -16.34 7.93
C ARG A 75 -1.44 -17.77 8.38
N ASP A 76 -1.27 -18.01 9.69
CA ASP A 76 -1.20 -19.36 10.28
C ASP A 76 -2.53 -20.14 10.13
N LEU A 77 -3.66 -19.44 10.08
CA LEU A 77 -4.99 -20.04 9.96
C LEU A 77 -5.47 -20.11 8.50
N SER A 78 -5.18 -19.09 7.71
CA SER A 78 -5.63 -18.99 6.32
C SER A 78 -4.81 -18.00 5.48
N SER A 79 -4.39 -18.44 4.31
CA SER A 79 -3.79 -17.57 3.29
C SER A 79 -4.82 -16.76 2.49
N LYS A 80 -6.11 -17.14 2.57
CA LYS A 80 -7.19 -16.56 1.74
C LYS A 80 -7.81 -15.30 2.34
N VAL A 81 -7.81 -15.16 3.67
CA VAL A 81 -8.39 -14.01 4.37
C VAL A 81 -7.73 -12.71 3.90
N LYS A 82 -8.53 -11.72 3.54
CA LYS A 82 -8.05 -10.38 3.19
C LYS A 82 -7.84 -9.57 4.46
N ILE A 83 -6.64 -9.05 4.68
CA ILE A 83 -6.29 -8.24 5.86
C ILE A 83 -6.20 -6.79 5.43
N VAL A 84 -7.06 -5.95 6.00
CA VAL A 84 -7.18 -4.52 5.69
C VAL A 84 -6.91 -3.72 6.96
N PHE A 85 -5.97 -2.80 6.90
CA PHE A 85 -5.69 -1.87 7.99
C PHE A 85 -6.24 -0.48 7.66
N PHE A 86 -6.91 0.13 8.65
CA PHE A 86 -7.24 1.54 8.65
C PHE A 86 -6.21 2.33 9.43
N THR A 87 -5.80 3.50 8.94
CA THR A 87 -4.74 4.31 9.56
C THR A 87 -4.76 5.75 9.07
N ASP A 88 -4.28 6.67 9.91
CA ASP A 88 -3.88 8.03 9.49
C ASP A 88 -2.36 8.23 9.55
N LEU A 89 -1.63 7.18 9.91
CA LEU A 89 -0.18 7.25 10.01
C LEU A 89 0.48 7.30 8.63
N LYS A 90 1.47 8.17 8.52
CA LYS A 90 2.36 8.27 7.36
C LYS A 90 3.67 7.51 7.59
N ASP A 91 3.60 6.41 8.32
CA ASP A 91 4.72 5.50 8.57
C ASP A 91 4.85 4.51 7.40
N TYR A 92 5.31 5.04 6.28
CA TYR A 92 5.35 4.33 5.01
C TYR A 92 6.25 3.09 5.02
N ASP A 93 7.36 3.12 5.77
CA ASP A 93 8.28 1.98 5.87
C ASP A 93 7.63 0.80 6.59
N SER A 94 6.97 1.05 7.72
CA SER A 94 6.22 0.03 8.45
C SER A 94 5.04 -0.50 7.62
N ILE A 95 4.27 0.39 6.98
CA ILE A 95 3.17 0.00 6.09
C ILE A 95 3.68 -0.91 4.97
N ASN A 96 4.75 -0.52 4.27
CA ASN A 96 5.34 -1.34 3.22
C ASN A 96 5.83 -2.70 3.75
N THR A 97 6.39 -2.72 4.95
CA THR A 97 6.83 -3.97 5.58
C THR A 97 5.65 -4.87 5.92
N LEU A 98 4.56 -4.33 6.49
CA LEU A 98 3.35 -5.09 6.81
C LEU A 98 2.65 -5.64 5.54
N LEU A 99 2.64 -4.88 4.44
CA LEU A 99 2.17 -5.36 3.14
C LEU A 99 2.99 -6.57 2.67
N ASN A 100 4.32 -6.47 2.70
CA ASN A 100 5.22 -7.58 2.34
C ASN A 100 5.08 -8.80 3.28
N LYS A 101 4.55 -8.61 4.49
CA LYS A 101 4.26 -9.69 5.45
C LYS A 101 2.89 -10.30 5.29
N GLY A 102 2.07 -9.77 4.39
CA GLY A 102 0.79 -10.36 4.01
C GLY A 102 -0.45 -9.55 4.35
N ALA A 103 -0.33 -8.28 4.75
CA ALA A 103 -1.47 -7.37 4.70
C ALA A 103 -1.91 -7.17 3.24
N ASN A 104 -3.21 -7.01 3.00
CA ASN A 104 -3.73 -6.79 1.65
C ASN A 104 -4.01 -5.33 1.35
N ALA A 105 -4.27 -4.50 2.37
CA ALA A 105 -4.57 -3.10 2.13
C ALA A 105 -4.31 -2.20 3.33
N PHE A 106 -4.06 -0.92 3.01
CA PHE A 106 -4.08 0.19 3.94
C PHE A 106 -5.00 1.28 3.40
N ILE A 107 -5.96 1.71 4.23
CA ILE A 107 -6.97 2.72 3.92
C ILE A 107 -6.86 3.83 4.96
N ALA A 108 -6.80 5.10 4.52
CA ALA A 108 -6.79 6.23 5.44
C ALA A 108 -8.20 6.47 6.02
N TYR A 109 -8.29 6.86 7.29
CA TYR A 109 -9.57 7.27 7.89
C TYR A 109 -10.18 8.50 7.21
N SER A 110 -9.33 9.35 6.62
CA SER A 110 -9.76 10.52 5.83
C SER A 110 -10.48 10.17 4.53
N ASN A 111 -10.42 8.92 4.08
CA ASN A 111 -11.13 8.51 2.88
C ASN A 111 -12.65 8.62 3.05
N ASN A 112 -13.32 9.18 2.04
CA ASN A 112 -14.76 9.22 2.04
C ASN A 112 -15.36 7.80 1.89
N ARG A 113 -16.61 7.65 2.33
CA ARG A 113 -17.35 6.39 2.34
C ARG A 113 -17.31 5.65 0.99
N LYS A 114 -17.53 6.36 -0.13
CA LYS A 114 -17.54 5.76 -1.46
C LYS A 114 -16.17 5.17 -1.83
N SER A 115 -15.10 5.85 -1.46
CA SER A 115 -13.73 5.36 -1.68
C SER A 115 -13.43 4.13 -0.85
N ILE A 116 -13.90 4.06 0.41
CA ILE A 116 -13.75 2.88 1.28
C ILE A 116 -14.48 1.68 0.67
N ILE A 117 -15.75 1.83 0.30
CA ILE A 117 -16.55 0.77 -0.34
C ILE A 117 -15.87 0.26 -1.62
N ASN A 118 -15.42 1.18 -2.49
CA ASN A 118 -14.71 0.80 -3.71
C ASN A 118 -13.40 0.06 -3.44
N ALA A 119 -12.65 0.46 -2.41
CA ALA A 119 -11.42 -0.20 -2.00
C ALA A 119 -11.69 -1.64 -1.54
N ILE A 120 -12.66 -1.82 -0.65
CA ILE A 120 -13.04 -3.14 -0.13
C ILE A 120 -13.52 -4.05 -1.27
N ASN A 121 -14.39 -3.57 -2.14
CA ASN A 121 -14.85 -4.34 -3.30
C ASN A 121 -13.68 -4.79 -4.21
N LYS A 122 -12.73 -3.90 -4.49
CA LYS A 122 -11.54 -4.25 -5.26
C LYS A 122 -10.69 -5.33 -4.59
N ILE A 123 -10.50 -5.25 -3.27
CA ILE A 123 -9.74 -6.22 -2.49
C ILE A 123 -10.42 -7.59 -2.52
N LEU A 124 -11.74 -7.62 -2.36
CA LEU A 124 -12.53 -8.86 -2.37
C LEU A 124 -12.55 -9.51 -3.74
N LEU A 125 -12.72 -8.73 -4.82
CA LEU A 125 -12.83 -9.25 -6.18
C LEU A 125 -11.48 -9.69 -6.76
N PHE A 126 -10.44 -8.87 -6.59
CA PHE A 126 -9.16 -9.09 -7.27
C PHE A 126 -8.09 -9.71 -6.37
N GLY A 127 -8.30 -9.67 -5.05
CA GLY A 127 -7.34 -10.22 -4.07
C GLY A 127 -5.96 -9.54 -4.06
N LYS A 128 -5.80 -8.50 -4.87
CA LYS A 128 -4.55 -7.76 -5.01
C LYS A 128 -4.38 -6.75 -3.89
N GLU A 129 -3.14 -6.38 -3.66
CA GLU A 129 -2.76 -5.32 -2.75
C GLU A 129 -3.45 -4.00 -3.11
N TYR A 130 -4.01 -3.31 -2.13
CA TYR A 130 -4.62 -2.00 -2.29
C TYR A 130 -4.03 -1.01 -1.30
N ILE A 131 -3.61 0.12 -1.81
CA ILE A 131 -3.13 1.24 -1.02
C ILE A 131 -3.94 2.46 -1.45
N CYS A 132 -4.54 3.18 -0.51
CA CYS A 132 -5.28 4.38 -0.85
C CYS A 132 -4.37 5.44 -1.50
N SER A 133 -4.96 6.37 -2.26
CA SER A 133 -4.22 7.36 -3.04
C SER A 133 -3.26 8.20 -2.21
N GLU A 134 -3.64 8.54 -0.98
CA GLU A 134 -2.85 9.35 -0.06
C GLU A 134 -1.55 8.64 0.38
N LEU A 135 -1.60 7.32 0.52
CA LEU A 135 -0.46 6.50 0.94
C LEU A 135 0.32 5.93 -0.25
N SER A 136 -0.33 5.71 -1.39
CA SER A 136 0.23 4.98 -2.52
C SER A 136 1.48 5.65 -3.12
N HIS A 137 1.45 6.97 -3.26
CA HIS A 137 2.57 7.72 -3.83
C HIS A 137 3.85 7.56 -3.00
N GLU A 138 3.76 7.66 -1.68
CA GLU A 138 4.92 7.56 -0.81
C GLU A 138 5.41 6.11 -0.64
N ILE A 139 4.51 5.15 -0.64
CA ILE A 139 4.87 3.72 -0.58
C ILE A 139 5.55 3.28 -1.88
N MET A 140 5.03 3.70 -3.03
CA MET A 140 5.71 3.48 -4.31
C MET A 140 7.11 4.10 -4.31
N LYS A 141 7.25 5.33 -3.80
CA LYS A 141 8.53 5.99 -3.62
C LYS A 141 9.55 5.15 -2.84
N ILE A 142 9.11 4.57 -1.70
CA ILE A 142 9.96 3.72 -0.86
C ILE A 142 10.32 2.42 -1.60
N ARG A 143 9.35 1.78 -2.25
CA ARG A 143 9.58 0.54 -3.00
C ARG A 143 10.57 0.76 -4.13
N PHE A 144 10.35 1.77 -4.93
CA PHE A 144 11.28 2.15 -6.00
C PHE A 144 12.68 2.44 -5.44
N THR A 145 12.78 3.24 -4.37
CA THR A 145 14.08 3.57 -3.79
C THR A 145 14.81 2.35 -3.26
N LYS A 146 14.10 1.40 -2.62
CA LYS A 146 14.73 0.16 -2.09
C LYS A 146 15.14 -0.81 -3.18
N GLU A 147 14.30 -1.00 -4.19
CA GLU A 147 14.53 -1.96 -5.28
C GLU A 147 15.60 -1.45 -6.26
N TYR A 148 15.50 -0.19 -6.68
CA TYR A 148 16.45 0.43 -7.57
C TYR A 148 17.79 0.82 -6.92
N ASN A 149 17.80 1.19 -5.64
CA ASN A 149 19.08 1.42 -4.93
C ASN A 149 19.90 0.15 -4.77
N LYS A 150 19.26 -1.01 -4.74
CA LYS A 150 19.96 -2.29 -4.74
C LYS A 150 20.69 -2.55 -6.06
N THR A 151 20.15 -2.07 -7.18
CA THR A 151 20.64 -2.34 -8.53
C THR A 151 21.37 -1.13 -9.16
N LEU A 152 20.87 0.09 -8.98
CA LEU A 152 21.31 1.28 -9.71
C LEU A 152 21.93 2.38 -8.84
N LYS A 153 21.84 2.30 -7.52
CA LYS A 153 22.30 3.35 -6.57
C LYS A 153 21.70 4.75 -6.83
N LEU A 154 20.57 4.83 -7.55
CA LEU A 154 19.89 6.09 -7.82
C LEU A 154 19.04 6.53 -6.61
N THR A 155 18.97 7.84 -6.39
CA THR A 155 17.95 8.40 -5.49
C THR A 155 16.59 8.38 -6.18
N TYR A 156 15.50 8.43 -5.41
CA TYR A 156 14.16 8.51 -5.97
C TYR A 156 13.95 9.68 -6.93
N SER A 157 14.53 10.85 -6.61
CA SER A 157 14.44 12.03 -7.49
C SER A 157 15.17 11.85 -8.80
N GLU A 158 16.32 11.20 -8.78
CA GLU A 158 17.08 10.85 -9.98
C GLU A 158 16.33 9.82 -10.82
N LEU A 159 15.78 8.81 -10.16
CA LEU A 159 14.98 7.78 -10.83
C LEU A 159 13.80 8.37 -11.58
N ARG A 160 12.97 9.19 -10.89
CA ARG A 160 11.83 9.85 -11.56
C ARG A 160 12.21 10.65 -12.78
N VAL A 161 13.34 11.34 -12.72
CA VAL A 161 13.84 12.10 -13.90
C VAL A 161 14.21 11.14 -15.02
N VAL A 162 14.89 10.04 -14.74
CA VAL A 162 15.26 9.03 -15.74
C VAL A 162 14.01 8.37 -16.34
N ASP A 163 13.03 8.00 -15.52
CA ASP A 163 11.75 7.44 -15.99
C ASP A 163 11.05 8.36 -17.00
N TYR A 164 10.90 9.64 -16.66
CA TYR A 164 10.26 10.59 -17.57
C TYR A 164 11.07 10.84 -18.85
N LEU A 165 12.39 10.83 -18.76
CA LEU A 165 13.26 10.92 -19.95
C LEU A 165 13.08 9.67 -20.85
N CYS A 166 12.98 8.48 -20.27
CA CYS A 166 12.72 7.23 -21.00
C CYS A 166 11.32 7.21 -21.65
N LEU A 167 10.36 7.91 -21.07
CA LEU A 167 9.04 8.16 -21.68
C LEU A 167 9.07 9.25 -22.79
N GLY A 168 10.24 9.81 -23.08
CA GLY A 168 10.42 10.81 -24.12
C GLY A 168 10.12 12.25 -23.73
N LEU A 169 9.88 12.54 -22.43
CA LEU A 169 9.63 13.91 -21.97
C LEU A 169 10.92 14.73 -21.98
N LYS A 170 10.78 16.01 -22.35
CA LYS A 170 11.88 16.98 -22.30
C LYS A 170 12.07 17.53 -20.89
N ILE A 171 13.25 18.08 -20.60
CA ILE A 171 13.59 18.65 -19.30
C ILE A 171 12.58 19.73 -18.85
N GLU A 172 12.09 20.54 -19.82
CA GLU A 172 11.06 21.56 -19.56
C GLU A 172 9.74 20.96 -19.06
N GLU A 173 9.32 19.87 -19.66
CA GLU A 173 8.09 19.17 -19.31
C GLU A 173 8.21 18.51 -17.93
N ILE A 174 9.35 17.85 -17.69
CA ILE A 174 9.67 17.24 -16.39
C ILE A 174 9.74 18.29 -15.29
N SER A 175 10.35 19.45 -15.59
CA SER A 175 10.45 20.60 -14.68
C SER A 175 9.06 21.07 -14.21
N ARG A 176 8.12 21.23 -15.16
CA ARG A 176 6.72 21.58 -14.87
C ARG A 176 5.99 20.49 -14.07
N LEU A 177 6.11 19.23 -14.49
CA LEU A 177 5.48 18.08 -13.82
C LEU A 177 5.95 17.89 -12.39
N LEU A 178 7.22 18.13 -12.11
CA LEU A 178 7.82 17.91 -10.78
C LEU A 178 7.87 19.16 -9.94
N HIS A 179 7.38 20.32 -10.42
CA HIS A 179 7.48 21.62 -9.78
C HIS A 179 8.90 21.96 -9.33
N LYS A 180 9.89 21.69 -10.18
CA LYS A 180 11.32 21.93 -9.91
C LYS A 180 11.93 22.80 -11.03
N SER A 181 13.05 23.48 -10.71
CA SER A 181 13.76 24.26 -11.72
C SER A 181 14.41 23.35 -12.79
N HIS A 182 14.58 23.87 -14.01
CA HIS A 182 15.32 23.18 -15.08
C HIS A 182 16.73 22.76 -14.63
N LYS A 183 17.41 23.64 -13.89
CA LYS A 183 18.74 23.37 -13.32
C LYS A 183 18.70 22.14 -12.36
N THR A 184 17.66 22.04 -11.54
CA THR A 184 17.49 20.89 -10.63
C THR A 184 17.30 19.60 -11.40
N ILE A 185 16.44 19.58 -12.43
CA ILE A 185 16.19 18.40 -13.27
C ILE A 185 17.46 17.99 -14.02
N SER A 186 18.17 18.95 -14.62
CA SER A 186 19.45 18.69 -15.31
C SER A 186 20.51 18.10 -14.38
N ASN A 187 20.65 18.64 -13.17
CA ASN A 187 21.57 18.09 -12.18
C ASN A 187 21.20 16.67 -11.74
N GLN A 188 19.90 16.38 -11.53
CA GLN A 188 19.43 15.04 -11.20
C GLN A 188 19.69 14.04 -12.34
N LYS A 189 19.50 14.45 -13.61
CA LYS A 189 19.86 13.64 -14.78
C LYS A 189 21.37 13.34 -14.81
N LEU A 190 22.22 14.36 -14.67
CA LEU A 190 23.67 14.20 -14.69
C LEU A 190 24.17 13.29 -13.57
N SER A 191 23.62 13.47 -12.35
CA SER A 191 23.95 12.61 -11.21
C SER A 191 23.54 11.16 -11.47
N ALA A 192 22.35 10.93 -12.02
CA ALA A 192 21.89 9.59 -12.41
C ALA A 192 22.83 8.96 -13.45
N MET A 193 23.18 9.70 -14.51
CA MET A 193 24.09 9.23 -15.54
C MET A 193 25.47 8.85 -14.98
N GLN A 194 26.00 9.65 -14.06
CA GLN A 194 27.26 9.38 -13.40
C GLN A 194 27.20 8.08 -12.56
N LYS A 195 26.14 7.91 -11.77
CA LYS A 195 25.92 6.70 -10.94
C LYS A 195 25.74 5.45 -11.79
N LEU A 196 25.11 5.58 -12.94
CA LEU A 196 24.92 4.51 -13.92
C LEU A 196 26.16 4.24 -14.77
N GLY A 197 27.18 5.10 -14.72
CA GLY A 197 28.38 4.97 -15.53
C GLY A 197 28.12 5.19 -17.03
N VAL A 198 27.14 6.03 -17.39
CA VAL A 198 26.79 6.35 -18.78
C VAL A 198 27.08 7.80 -19.09
N LYS A 199 27.49 8.10 -20.34
CA LYS A 199 27.90 9.45 -20.78
C LYS A 199 26.91 10.10 -21.75
N THR A 200 25.98 9.35 -22.32
CA THR A 200 25.01 9.85 -23.30
C THR A 200 23.60 9.46 -22.96
N ASP A 201 22.61 10.22 -23.44
CA ASP A 201 21.19 9.93 -23.23
C ASP A 201 20.82 8.58 -23.87
N ILE A 202 21.36 8.26 -25.01
CA ILE A 202 21.12 6.96 -25.67
C ILE A 202 21.63 5.81 -24.79
N ALA A 203 22.80 5.95 -24.17
CA ALA A 203 23.32 4.95 -23.25
C ALA A 203 22.50 4.86 -21.95
N LEU A 204 21.96 5.98 -21.48
CA LEU A 204 21.04 6.02 -20.35
C LEU A 204 19.77 5.22 -20.64
N TYR A 205 19.12 5.48 -21.78
CA TYR A 205 17.90 4.79 -22.20
C TYR A 205 18.11 3.28 -22.39
N LYS A 206 19.18 2.89 -23.06
CA LYS A 206 19.52 1.48 -23.24
C LYS A 206 19.75 0.77 -21.92
N LYS A 207 20.52 1.38 -21.03
CA LYS A 207 20.85 0.76 -19.72
C LYS A 207 19.65 0.67 -18.81
N PHE A 208 18.73 1.62 -18.87
CA PHE A 208 17.54 1.66 -18.05
C PHE A 208 16.46 0.68 -18.53
N ASN A 209 16.26 0.54 -19.85
CA ASN A 209 15.29 -0.37 -20.45
C ASN A 209 15.76 -1.84 -20.52
N HIS A 210 17.01 -2.15 -20.18
CA HIS A 210 17.53 -3.52 -20.10
C HIS A 210 17.55 -4.09 -18.66
N ILE A 211 16.88 -3.43 -17.73
CA ILE A 211 16.81 -3.82 -16.33
C ILE A 211 15.43 -4.46 -16.00
N ASP A 212 14.61 -4.69 -17.04
CA ASP A 212 13.38 -5.48 -16.96
C ASP A 212 13.64 -7.00 -17.00
#